data_f62c66957c81d0c85c77c70cdeb45c70
#
_entry.id   f62c66957c81d0c85c77c70cdeb45c70
#
_cell.length_a   1.000
_cell.length_b   1.000
_cell.length_c   1.000
_cell.angle_alpha   90.00
_cell.angle_beta   90.00
_cell.angle_gamma   90.00
#
_symmetry.space_group_name_H-M   'P 1'
#
loop_
_entity.id
_entity.type
_entity.pdbx_description
1 polymer ?
#
loop_
_entity_poly.entity_id
_entity_poly.type
_entity_poly.pdbx_seq_one_letter_code
_entity_poly.pdbx_strand_id
1 'polypeptide(L)'
;MELPSDYYQRVYAGVLGKLIGVYLGRPFEGWTWQKIMRELGPIRYYVNEKFNRPLVITDDDVAGTFTFIRALEDYALPPDLTAEQMGHCWLNYIIDKRTILWWGGNGNSTEHTAWLNLKKGIPAPLSGAIATNGKTIAEQIGAQIFIDSWA
;
A
#
# COMPACT_ATOMS: atom_id res chain seq x y z
N MET A 1 -6.13 20.87 18.85
CA MET A 1 -7.01 19.69 19.10
C MET A 1 -6.26 18.79 20.06
N GLU A 2 -6.84 18.42 21.20
CA GLU A 2 -6.18 17.47 22.10
C GLU A 2 -6.44 16.04 21.61
N LEU A 3 -5.39 15.22 21.58
CA LEU A 3 -5.52 13.82 21.24
C LEU A 3 -6.17 13.04 22.40
N PRO A 4 -6.99 12.02 22.11
CA PRO A 4 -7.54 11.13 23.16
C PRO A 4 -6.42 10.53 24.01
N SER A 5 -6.68 10.30 25.30
CA SER A 5 -5.68 9.73 26.23
C SER A 5 -5.21 8.31 25.82
N ASP A 6 -6.02 7.61 25.06
CA ASP A 6 -5.74 6.26 24.53
C ASP A 6 -5.30 6.27 23.05
N TYR A 7 -4.93 7.45 22.50
CA TYR A 7 -4.56 7.59 21.08
C TYR A 7 -3.43 6.63 20.65
N TYR A 8 -2.37 6.55 21.46
CA TYR A 8 -1.26 5.62 21.17
C TYR A 8 -1.73 4.16 21.07
N GLN A 9 -2.56 3.73 22.00
CA GLN A 9 -3.09 2.36 22.04
C GLN A 9 -3.96 2.07 20.82
N ARG A 10 -4.75 3.05 20.37
CA ARG A 10 -5.57 2.93 19.15
C ARG A 10 -4.70 2.82 17.91
N VAL A 11 -3.69 3.67 17.76
CA VAL A 11 -2.74 3.60 16.63
C VAL A 11 -2.00 2.26 16.64
N TYR A 12 -1.49 1.84 17.79
CA TYR A 12 -0.83 0.54 17.93
C TYR A 12 -1.75 -0.62 17.52
N ALA A 13 -2.99 -0.63 17.99
CA ALA A 13 -3.96 -1.66 17.66
C ALA A 13 -4.30 -1.65 16.16
N GLY A 14 -4.43 -0.47 15.54
CA GLY A 14 -4.66 -0.32 14.11
C GLY A 14 -3.51 -0.88 13.27
N VAL A 15 -2.29 -0.51 13.59
CA VAL A 15 -1.07 -1.03 12.91
C VAL A 15 -0.96 -2.55 13.07
N LEU A 16 -1.15 -3.05 14.29
CA LEU A 16 -1.10 -4.49 14.55
C LEU A 16 -2.21 -5.24 13.79
N GLY A 17 -3.43 -4.69 13.78
CA GLY A 17 -4.56 -5.24 13.04
C GLY A 17 -4.31 -5.32 11.54
N LYS A 18 -3.70 -4.27 10.96
CA LYS A 18 -3.29 -4.27 9.55
C LYS A 18 -2.27 -5.37 9.26
N LEU A 19 -1.20 -5.46 10.06
CA LEU A 19 -0.17 -6.49 9.88
C LEU A 19 -0.76 -7.91 9.98
N ILE A 20 -1.60 -8.16 10.97
CA ILE A 20 -2.28 -9.45 11.13
C ILE A 20 -3.15 -9.75 9.89
N GLY A 21 -3.95 -8.79 9.45
CA GLY A 21 -4.87 -8.95 8.31
C GLY A 21 -4.14 -9.27 7.01
N VAL A 22 -3.09 -8.51 6.71
CA VAL A 22 -2.27 -8.70 5.51
C VAL A 22 -1.66 -10.11 5.49
N TYR A 23 -0.94 -10.50 6.54
CA TYR A 23 -0.27 -11.80 6.55
C TYR A 23 -1.23 -13.00 6.71
N LEU A 24 -2.41 -12.78 7.29
CA LEU A 24 -3.46 -13.80 7.33
C LEU A 24 -4.06 -14.05 5.94
N GLY A 25 -4.32 -12.99 5.17
CA GLY A 25 -4.96 -13.06 3.86
C GLY A 25 -4.01 -13.42 2.71
N ARG A 26 -2.74 -13.04 2.82
CA ARG A 26 -1.74 -13.15 1.76
C ARG A 26 -1.62 -14.53 1.08
N PRO A 27 -1.67 -15.68 1.78
CA PRO A 27 -1.48 -16.98 1.16
C PRO A 27 -2.52 -17.35 0.10
N PHE A 28 -3.72 -16.78 0.19
CA PHE A 28 -4.84 -17.06 -0.71
C PHE A 28 -5.40 -15.81 -1.40
N GLU A 29 -4.61 -14.75 -1.50
CA GLU A 29 -4.95 -13.57 -2.27
C GLU A 29 -5.35 -13.96 -3.71
N GLY A 30 -6.43 -13.34 -4.20
CA GLY A 30 -7.01 -13.65 -5.51
C GLY A 30 -7.82 -14.95 -5.58
N TRP A 31 -7.95 -15.71 -4.48
CA TRP A 31 -8.82 -16.88 -4.44
C TRP A 31 -10.29 -16.49 -4.23
N THR A 32 -11.19 -17.24 -4.85
CA THR A 32 -12.62 -17.10 -4.52
C THR A 32 -12.92 -17.69 -3.13
N TRP A 33 -13.98 -17.19 -2.49
CA TRP A 33 -14.44 -17.72 -1.21
C TRP A 33 -14.70 -19.23 -1.29
N GLN A 34 -15.33 -19.69 -2.37
CA GLN A 34 -15.62 -21.11 -2.59
C GLN A 34 -14.35 -21.96 -2.63
N LYS A 35 -13.28 -21.44 -3.27
CA LYS A 35 -12.00 -22.13 -3.30
C LYS A 35 -11.37 -22.18 -1.90
N ILE A 36 -11.39 -21.08 -1.16
CA ILE A 36 -10.87 -21.04 0.21
C ILE A 36 -11.58 -22.07 1.09
N MET A 37 -12.91 -22.05 1.07
CA MET A 37 -13.71 -22.97 1.90
C MET A 37 -13.50 -24.43 1.53
N ARG A 38 -13.33 -24.75 0.24
CA ARG A 38 -13.11 -26.12 -0.22
C ARG A 38 -11.73 -26.66 0.18
N GLU A 39 -10.70 -25.82 0.07
CA GLU A 39 -9.30 -26.26 0.22
C GLU A 39 -8.74 -26.04 1.62
N LEU A 40 -9.21 -25.01 2.33
CA LEU A 40 -8.69 -24.61 3.64
C LEU A 40 -9.75 -24.67 4.75
N GLY A 41 -11.03 -24.55 4.40
CA GLY A 41 -12.09 -24.36 5.38
C GLY A 41 -12.09 -22.93 5.97
N PRO A 42 -12.77 -22.70 7.11
CA PRO A 42 -12.78 -21.42 7.79
C PRO A 42 -11.36 -21.05 8.27
N ILE A 43 -10.85 -19.90 7.82
CA ILE A 43 -9.54 -19.40 8.21
C ILE A 43 -9.65 -18.77 9.61
N ARG A 44 -8.90 -19.29 10.59
CA ARG A 44 -8.85 -18.81 11.96
C ARG A 44 -7.44 -18.50 12.44
N TYR A 45 -6.43 -18.87 11.65
CA TYR A 45 -5.02 -18.67 11.95
C TYR A 45 -4.21 -18.72 10.66
N TYR A 46 -2.93 -18.40 10.74
CA TYR A 46 -2.02 -18.39 9.60
C TYR A 46 -1.91 -19.77 8.95
N VAL A 47 -1.96 -19.81 7.63
CA VAL A 47 -1.92 -21.05 6.84
C VAL A 47 -0.67 -21.13 5.95
N ASN A 48 0.28 -20.25 6.14
CA ASN A 48 1.50 -20.12 5.34
C ASN A 48 2.30 -21.42 5.25
N GLU A 49 2.39 -22.18 6.36
CA GLU A 49 3.09 -23.48 6.42
C GLU A 49 2.49 -24.51 5.45
N LYS A 50 1.17 -24.50 5.27
CA LYS A 50 0.51 -25.39 4.31
C LYS A 50 0.96 -25.19 2.86
N PHE A 51 1.48 -23.98 2.56
CA PHE A 51 1.98 -23.62 1.24
C PHE A 51 3.50 -23.56 1.16
N ASN A 52 4.20 -23.97 2.22
CA ASN A 52 5.66 -23.85 2.34
C ASN A 52 6.15 -22.43 2.04
N ARG A 53 5.46 -21.43 2.61
CA ARG A 53 5.76 -20.00 2.44
C ARG A 53 6.11 -19.38 3.79
N PRO A 54 7.08 -18.46 3.82
CA PRO A 54 7.36 -17.69 5.05
C PRO A 54 6.13 -16.87 5.46
N LEU A 55 5.94 -16.68 6.76
CA LEU A 55 4.86 -15.85 7.28
C LEU A 55 5.06 -14.39 6.89
N VAL A 56 6.24 -13.86 7.17
CA VAL A 56 6.58 -12.47 6.90
C VAL A 56 7.32 -12.37 5.58
N ILE A 57 6.73 -11.68 4.63
CA ILE A 57 7.32 -11.37 3.32
C ILE A 57 7.06 -9.90 3.01
N THR A 58 7.80 -9.34 2.06
CA THR A 58 7.53 -7.99 1.60
C THR A 58 6.13 -7.92 0.95
N ASP A 59 5.39 -6.90 1.33
CA ASP A 59 4.01 -6.68 0.92
C ASP A 59 3.76 -5.19 0.73
N ASP A 60 3.08 -4.79 -0.33
CA ASP A 60 2.83 -3.40 -0.66
C ASP A 60 1.81 -2.75 0.27
N ASP A 61 0.82 -3.48 0.77
CA ASP A 61 -0.12 -2.99 1.78
C ASP A 61 0.58 -2.53 3.06
N VAL A 62 1.67 -3.21 3.44
CA VAL A 62 2.50 -2.85 4.59
C VAL A 62 3.55 -1.81 4.20
N ALA A 63 4.35 -2.12 3.18
CA ALA A 63 5.49 -1.29 2.80
C ALA A 63 5.05 0.10 2.31
N GLY A 64 4.01 0.18 1.48
CA GLY A 64 3.49 1.45 0.97
C GLY A 64 2.90 2.32 2.07
N THR A 65 2.07 1.73 2.93
CA THR A 65 1.45 2.45 4.05
C THR A 65 2.49 3.15 4.94
N PHE A 66 3.57 2.45 5.32
CA PHE A 66 4.55 3.01 6.26
C PHE A 66 5.72 3.73 5.61
N THR A 67 6.01 3.48 4.33
CA THR A 67 7.10 4.17 3.65
C THR A 67 6.72 5.60 3.28
N PHE A 68 5.51 5.81 2.78
CA PHE A 68 5.13 7.12 2.26
C PHE A 68 4.92 8.19 3.33
N ILE A 69 4.63 7.80 4.58
CA ILE A 69 4.57 8.75 5.71
C ILE A 69 5.92 9.43 5.98
N ARG A 70 7.03 8.87 5.47
CA ARG A 70 8.34 9.49 5.55
C ARG A 70 8.42 10.86 4.88
N ALA A 71 7.50 11.17 3.98
CA ALA A 71 7.40 12.51 3.41
C ALA A 71 7.23 13.59 4.50
N LEU A 72 6.61 13.27 5.62
CA LEU A 72 6.50 14.21 6.75
C LEU A 72 7.87 14.55 7.35
N GLU A 73 8.76 13.57 7.48
CA GLU A 73 10.13 13.77 7.96
C GLU A 73 10.99 14.49 6.90
N ASP A 74 10.92 14.06 5.66
CA ASP A 74 11.72 14.59 4.56
C ASP A 74 11.46 16.09 4.33
N TYR A 75 10.24 16.54 4.61
CA TYR A 75 9.82 17.93 4.47
C TYR A 75 9.62 18.67 5.79
N ALA A 76 10.20 18.16 6.89
CA ALA A 76 10.18 18.78 8.22
C ALA A 76 8.77 19.03 8.78
N LEU A 77 7.88 18.03 8.65
CA LEU A 77 6.50 18.07 9.14
C LEU A 77 5.71 19.30 8.63
N PRO A 78 5.59 19.51 7.32
CA PRO A 78 4.92 20.68 6.80
C PRO A 78 3.43 20.61 7.13
N PRO A 79 2.77 21.75 7.41
CA PRO A 79 1.32 21.79 7.63
C PRO A 79 0.53 21.37 6.38
N ASP A 80 1.09 21.62 5.19
CA ASP A 80 0.47 21.35 3.90
C ASP A 80 1.45 20.58 2.99
N LEU A 81 1.42 19.26 3.07
CA LEU A 81 2.21 18.42 2.18
C LEU A 81 1.59 18.40 0.77
N THR A 82 2.37 18.76 -0.24
CA THR A 82 1.89 18.83 -1.62
C THR A 82 1.95 17.47 -2.33
N ALA A 83 1.11 17.29 -3.37
CA ALA A 83 1.18 16.09 -4.21
C ALA A 83 2.55 15.92 -4.89
N GLU A 84 3.21 17.01 -5.26
CA GLU A 84 4.55 16.99 -5.86
C GLU A 84 5.59 16.45 -4.88
N GLN A 85 5.56 16.90 -3.62
CA GLN A 85 6.42 16.39 -2.54
C GLN A 85 6.19 14.90 -2.32
N MET A 86 4.94 14.43 -2.33
CA MET A 86 4.63 13.00 -2.31
C MET A 86 5.20 12.26 -3.51
N GLY A 87 5.11 12.83 -4.70
CA GLY A 87 5.72 12.26 -5.91
C GLY A 87 7.23 12.08 -5.78
N HIS A 88 7.92 13.05 -5.20
CA HIS A 88 9.35 12.95 -4.89
C HIS A 88 9.65 11.87 -3.86
N CYS A 89 8.83 11.74 -2.81
CA CYS A 89 8.93 10.66 -1.82
C CYS A 89 8.83 9.28 -2.50
N TRP A 90 7.89 9.11 -3.42
CA TRP A 90 7.78 7.88 -4.21
C TRP A 90 9.04 7.57 -5.02
N LEU A 91 9.60 8.58 -5.70
CA LEU A 91 10.84 8.41 -6.46
C LEU A 91 12.04 8.06 -5.58
N ASN A 92 12.10 8.59 -4.36
CA ASN A 92 13.19 8.35 -3.43
C ASN A 92 13.15 6.96 -2.79
N TYR A 93 11.96 6.45 -2.46
CA TYR A 93 11.82 5.25 -1.64
C TYR A 93 11.40 3.98 -2.40
N ILE A 94 10.87 4.12 -3.61
CA ILE A 94 10.49 2.97 -4.43
C ILE A 94 11.67 2.53 -5.28
N ILE A 95 12.18 1.34 -5.00
CA ILE A 95 13.24 0.68 -5.78
C ILE A 95 12.61 -0.44 -6.60
N ASP A 96 12.70 -0.32 -7.92
CA ASP A 96 12.13 -1.29 -8.85
C ASP A 96 12.53 -2.73 -8.49
N LYS A 97 11.55 -3.62 -8.45
CA LYS A 97 11.70 -5.05 -8.11
C LYS A 97 12.27 -5.34 -6.70
N ARG A 98 12.39 -4.36 -5.82
CA ARG A 98 12.94 -4.56 -4.48
C ARG A 98 12.04 -4.08 -3.35
N THR A 99 11.32 -2.99 -3.56
CA THR A 99 10.42 -2.45 -2.55
C THR A 99 8.98 -2.54 -3.04
N ILE A 100 8.19 -1.54 -2.87
CA ILE A 100 6.78 -1.42 -3.19
C ILE A 100 6.54 -1.66 -4.71
N LEU A 101 5.41 -1.74 -5.24
CA LEU A 101 5.03 -1.56 -6.65
C LEU A 101 5.73 -2.44 -7.73
N TRP A 102 6.14 -3.65 -7.41
CA TRP A 102 6.60 -4.61 -8.43
C TRP A 102 5.48 -5.45 -9.02
N TRP A 103 4.27 -5.31 -8.51
CA TRP A 103 3.07 -6.01 -8.96
C TRP A 103 2.33 -5.21 -10.02
N GLY A 104 1.75 -5.87 -10.97
CA GLY A 104 0.92 -5.28 -12.00
C GLY A 104 1.72 -4.75 -13.19
N GLY A 105 2.34 -3.62 -13.09
CA GLY A 105 3.05 -2.97 -14.19
C GLY A 105 2.27 -1.82 -14.84
N ASN A 106 2.86 -1.19 -15.85
CA ASN A 106 2.27 -0.07 -16.54
C ASN A 106 0.94 -0.46 -17.21
N GLY A 107 -0.12 0.29 -16.90
CA GLY A 107 -1.47 0.04 -17.40
C GLY A 107 -2.23 -1.08 -16.70
N ASN A 108 -1.68 -1.68 -15.63
CA ASN A 108 -2.33 -2.73 -14.84
C ASN A 108 -2.68 -2.31 -13.43
N SER A 109 -1.83 -1.53 -12.76
CA SER A 109 -2.13 -0.99 -11.44
C SER A 109 -2.00 0.51 -11.41
N THR A 110 -2.81 1.17 -10.57
CA THR A 110 -2.83 2.62 -10.39
C THR A 110 -1.47 3.11 -9.90
N GLU A 111 -0.99 2.53 -8.84
CA GLU A 111 0.24 2.93 -8.14
C GLU A 111 1.49 2.69 -9.00
N HIS A 112 1.61 1.53 -9.64
CA HIS A 112 2.76 1.25 -10.50
C HIS A 112 2.76 2.15 -11.73
N THR A 113 1.61 2.40 -12.33
CA THR A 113 1.46 3.30 -13.48
C THR A 113 1.83 4.73 -13.09
N ALA A 114 1.33 5.23 -11.96
CA ALA A 114 1.67 6.56 -11.44
C ALA A 114 3.18 6.71 -11.20
N TRP A 115 3.82 5.72 -10.58
CA TRP A 115 5.27 5.74 -10.34
C TRP A 115 6.08 5.72 -11.63
N LEU A 116 5.71 4.92 -12.63
CA LEU A 116 6.37 4.92 -13.93
C LEU A 116 6.24 6.26 -14.65
N ASN A 117 5.11 6.95 -14.48
CA ASN A 117 4.91 8.28 -15.00
C ASN A 117 5.78 9.32 -14.28
N LEU A 118 5.90 9.23 -12.95
CA LEU A 118 6.86 10.05 -12.20
C LEU A 118 8.29 9.87 -12.72
N LYS A 119 8.72 8.65 -12.97
CA LYS A 119 10.05 8.35 -13.57
C LYS A 119 10.23 8.93 -14.97
N LYS A 120 9.16 9.13 -15.72
CA LYS A 120 9.16 9.80 -17.02
C LYS A 120 9.10 11.33 -16.93
N GLY A 121 9.07 11.89 -15.70
CA GLY A 121 8.99 13.33 -15.47
C GLY A 121 7.58 13.90 -15.48
N ILE A 122 6.53 13.07 -15.43
CA ILE A 122 5.16 13.54 -15.25
C ILE A 122 4.94 13.72 -13.74
N PRO A 123 4.78 14.96 -13.24
CA PRO A 123 4.68 15.20 -11.81
C PRO A 123 3.35 14.74 -11.22
N ALA A 124 3.32 14.48 -9.91
CA ALA A 124 2.06 14.33 -9.21
C ALA A 124 1.36 15.71 -9.07
N PRO A 125 0.03 15.77 -9.12
CA PRO A 125 -0.91 14.65 -9.20
C PRO A 125 -1.15 14.10 -10.63
N LEU A 126 -0.59 14.72 -11.67
CA LEU A 126 -0.83 14.32 -13.07
C LEU A 126 -0.38 12.87 -13.35
N SER A 127 0.69 12.42 -12.69
CA SER A 127 1.20 11.04 -12.84
C SER A 127 0.13 9.96 -12.58
N GLY A 128 -0.81 10.20 -11.66
CA GLY A 128 -1.90 9.29 -11.31
C GLY A 128 -3.26 9.68 -11.89
N ALA A 129 -3.38 10.81 -12.59
CA ALA A 129 -4.66 11.38 -12.99
C ALA A 129 -5.36 10.60 -14.11
N ILE A 130 -6.70 10.69 -14.14
CA ILE A 130 -7.54 10.12 -15.22
C ILE A 130 -7.12 10.65 -16.58
N ALA A 131 -6.78 11.94 -16.66
CA ALA A 131 -6.33 12.57 -17.91
C ALA A 131 -5.07 11.94 -18.50
N THR A 132 -4.21 11.40 -17.64
CA THR A 132 -2.94 10.76 -18.05
C THR A 132 -3.13 9.26 -18.31
N ASN A 133 -3.90 8.58 -17.46
CA ASN A 133 -3.91 7.11 -17.39
C ASN A 133 -5.24 6.48 -17.85
N GLY A 134 -6.25 7.29 -18.09
CA GLY A 134 -7.62 6.82 -18.33
C GLY A 134 -8.31 6.36 -17.05
N LYS A 135 -9.65 6.30 -17.12
CA LYS A 135 -10.49 6.01 -15.96
C LYS A 135 -10.21 4.63 -15.34
N THR A 136 -10.09 3.60 -16.16
CA THR A 136 -9.92 2.21 -15.70
C THR A 136 -8.69 2.05 -14.79
N ILE A 137 -7.60 2.75 -15.08
CA ILE A 137 -6.37 2.66 -14.31
C ILE A 137 -6.42 3.62 -13.11
N ALA A 138 -6.85 4.86 -13.32
CA ALA A 138 -6.81 5.88 -12.28
C ALA A 138 -7.81 5.64 -11.12
N GLU A 139 -8.88 4.89 -11.35
CA GLU A 139 -9.93 4.61 -10.36
C GLU A 139 -9.78 3.22 -9.69
N GLN A 140 -8.63 2.58 -9.78
CA GLN A 140 -8.37 1.35 -9.04
C GLN A 140 -8.03 1.61 -7.56
N ILE A 141 -7.96 0.55 -6.78
CA ILE A 141 -7.87 0.60 -5.32
C ILE A 141 -6.51 1.08 -4.76
N GLY A 142 -5.48 1.23 -5.58
CA GLY A 142 -4.10 1.45 -5.13
C GLY A 142 -3.92 2.56 -4.08
N ALA A 143 -4.63 3.68 -4.20
CA ALA A 143 -4.55 4.75 -3.20
C ALA A 143 -5.12 4.32 -1.83
N GLN A 144 -6.14 3.48 -1.81
CA GLN A 144 -6.80 3.03 -0.59
C GLN A 144 -5.88 2.18 0.28
N ILE A 145 -5.04 1.35 -0.30
CA ILE A 145 -4.12 0.49 0.47
C ILE A 145 -3.01 1.27 1.19
N PHE A 146 -2.77 2.52 0.81
CA PHE A 146 -1.71 3.36 1.37
C PHE A 146 -2.20 4.47 2.32
N ILE A 147 -3.52 4.66 2.46
CA ILE A 147 -4.08 5.82 3.16
C ILE A 147 -4.06 5.70 4.68
N ASP A 148 -3.95 4.50 5.25
CA ASP A 148 -4.14 4.26 6.68
C ASP A 148 -3.20 5.07 7.58
N SER A 149 -2.01 5.42 7.11
CA SER A 149 -1.06 6.24 7.86
C SER A 149 -1.33 7.75 7.77
N TRP A 150 -2.33 8.16 6.98
CA TRP A 150 -2.69 9.57 6.74
C TRP A 150 -4.03 9.96 7.40
N ALA A 151 -4.70 9.02 8.05
CA ALA A 151 -6.01 9.21 8.69
C ALA A 151 -5.93 9.80 10.10
#